data_95892f36231d2dd16a0f580f0129ea6e
#
_entry.id   95892f36231d2dd16a0f580f0129ea6e
#
_cell.length_a   1.000
_cell.length_b   1.000
_cell.length_c   1.000
_cell.angle_alpha   90.00
_cell.angle_beta   90.00
_cell.angle_gamma   90.00
#
_symmetry.space_group_name_H-M   'P 1'
#
loop_
_entity.id
_entity.type
_entity.pdbx_description
1 polymer ?
#
loop_
_entity_poly.entity_id
_entity_poly.type
_entity_poly.pdbx_seq_one_letter_code
_entity_poly.pdbx_strand_id
1 'polypeptide(L)'
;VGSKQITPVQWYKGFAADLWRQLGLLETLNLKTWWQERNDLGLLQRLRWFIEELLLVQFPQQKLFIFIDEVDSLLGLKFSIDDFFALIRFCYNQRAINPEYQRITFAIFGVATPSDLIRDRTKTPFNIGQAIKLKGFDWSEVTPLIQGLEKKVEQPASVVKAILDFTAGQPFLTHNLCHLVAQLSQRAMGDGGRFDRLRAN
;
A
#
# COMPACT_ATOMS: atom_id res chain seq x y z
N VAL A 1 -3.64 2.89 -11.30
CA VAL A 1 -4.67 2.98 -12.36
C VAL A 1 -5.24 4.39 -12.42
N GLY A 2 -4.38 5.38 -12.68
CA GLY A 2 -4.74 6.80 -12.70
C GLY A 2 -4.85 7.39 -14.11
N SER A 3 -5.62 6.78 -15.02
CA SER A 3 -5.93 7.43 -16.29
C SER A 3 -6.97 8.53 -16.06
N LYS A 4 -6.63 9.80 -16.36
CA LYS A 4 -7.54 10.97 -16.27
C LYS A 4 -8.82 10.84 -17.13
N GLN A 5 -8.96 9.76 -17.89
CA GLN A 5 -10.10 9.51 -18.80
C GLN A 5 -10.96 8.29 -18.41
N ILE A 6 -10.66 7.62 -17.29
CA ILE A 6 -11.45 6.48 -16.85
C ILE A 6 -12.86 6.91 -16.42
N THR A 7 -13.89 6.17 -16.86
CA THR A 7 -15.27 6.42 -16.43
C THR A 7 -15.57 5.74 -15.08
N PRO A 8 -16.59 6.17 -14.32
CA PRO A 8 -17.00 5.47 -13.09
C PRO A 8 -17.25 3.98 -13.31
N VAL A 9 -17.95 3.62 -14.38
CA VAL A 9 -18.21 2.20 -14.73
C VAL A 9 -16.93 1.40 -14.90
N GLN A 10 -15.96 1.96 -15.62
CA GLN A 10 -14.67 1.30 -15.85
C GLN A 10 -13.88 1.16 -14.55
N TRP A 11 -13.93 2.18 -13.69
CA TRP A 11 -13.21 2.16 -12.43
C TRP A 11 -13.76 1.11 -11.46
N TYR A 12 -15.08 1.12 -11.20
CA TYR A 12 -15.70 0.15 -10.28
C TYR A 12 -15.58 -1.29 -10.78
N LYS A 13 -15.77 -1.50 -12.10
CA LYS A 13 -15.58 -2.81 -12.70
C LYS A 13 -14.11 -3.25 -12.66
N GLY A 14 -13.17 -2.32 -12.88
CA GLY A 14 -11.74 -2.57 -12.78
C GLY A 14 -11.34 -3.00 -11.38
N PHE A 15 -11.83 -2.29 -10.34
CA PHE A 15 -11.59 -2.64 -8.95
C PHE A 15 -12.10 -4.06 -8.61
N ALA A 16 -13.32 -4.39 -9.03
CA ALA A 16 -13.87 -5.74 -8.84
C ALA A 16 -13.06 -6.79 -9.61
N ALA A 17 -12.60 -6.47 -10.83
CA ALA A 17 -11.79 -7.37 -11.64
C ALA A 17 -10.40 -7.62 -11.07
N ASP A 18 -9.78 -6.61 -10.47
CA ASP A 18 -8.49 -6.76 -9.79
C ASP A 18 -8.61 -7.66 -8.56
N LEU A 19 -9.63 -7.46 -7.71
CA LEU A 19 -9.91 -8.34 -6.59
C LEU A 19 -10.19 -9.78 -7.05
N TRP A 20 -11.04 -9.93 -8.05
CA TRP A 20 -11.42 -11.22 -8.60
C TRP A 20 -10.21 -12.02 -9.12
N ARG A 21 -9.30 -11.35 -9.84
CA ARG A 21 -8.07 -11.96 -10.36
C ARG A 21 -7.09 -12.30 -9.24
N GLN A 22 -6.86 -11.37 -8.30
CA GLN A 22 -5.90 -11.55 -7.20
C GLN A 22 -6.33 -12.67 -6.23
N LEU A 23 -7.64 -12.88 -6.08
CA LEU A 23 -8.19 -13.93 -5.24
C LEU A 23 -8.33 -15.28 -5.97
N GLY A 24 -7.86 -15.40 -7.20
CA GLY A 24 -7.86 -16.65 -7.97
C GLY A 24 -9.24 -17.12 -8.43
N LEU A 25 -10.22 -16.22 -8.55
CA LEU A 25 -11.61 -16.57 -8.93
C LEU A 25 -11.84 -16.71 -10.44
N LEU A 26 -10.76 -16.78 -11.24
CA LEU A 26 -10.81 -16.81 -12.71
C LEU A 26 -11.62 -17.98 -13.27
N GLU A 27 -11.52 -19.15 -12.64
CA GLU A 27 -12.19 -20.36 -13.08
C GLU A 27 -13.58 -20.54 -12.46
N THR A 28 -13.88 -19.81 -11.39
CA THR A 28 -15.11 -19.98 -10.62
C THR A 28 -16.29 -19.24 -11.22
N LEU A 29 -16.05 -18.09 -11.86
CA LEU A 29 -17.09 -17.22 -12.37
C LEU A 29 -16.59 -16.36 -13.52
N ASN A 30 -17.47 -16.13 -14.51
CA ASN A 30 -17.23 -15.11 -15.53
C ASN A 30 -17.67 -13.73 -15.01
N LEU A 31 -16.74 -12.95 -14.48
CA LEU A 31 -17.01 -11.62 -13.94
C LEU A 31 -17.68 -10.69 -14.98
N LYS A 32 -17.35 -10.80 -16.28
CA LYS A 32 -17.95 -9.97 -17.32
C LYS A 32 -19.46 -10.22 -17.42
N THR A 33 -19.86 -11.48 -17.46
CA THR A 33 -21.27 -11.91 -17.50
C THR A 33 -21.96 -11.48 -16.21
N TRP A 34 -21.41 -11.80 -15.04
CA TRP A 34 -21.95 -11.43 -13.75
C TRP A 34 -22.21 -9.92 -13.60
N TRP A 35 -21.26 -9.09 -14.09
CA TRP A 35 -21.35 -7.64 -14.05
C TRP A 35 -22.42 -7.10 -15.03
N GLN A 36 -22.58 -7.72 -16.18
CA GLN A 36 -23.56 -7.35 -17.21
C GLN A 36 -25.00 -7.69 -16.81
N GLU A 37 -25.21 -8.84 -16.21
CA GLU A 37 -26.53 -9.28 -15.75
C GLU A 37 -27.15 -8.35 -14.68
N ARG A 38 -26.33 -7.53 -14.04
CA ARG A 38 -26.72 -6.58 -13.00
C ARG A 38 -26.67 -5.12 -13.47
N ASN A 39 -26.88 -4.90 -14.77
CA ASN A 39 -26.81 -3.54 -15.36
C ASN A 39 -27.90 -2.58 -14.88
N ASP A 40 -28.98 -3.09 -14.35
CA ASP A 40 -30.07 -2.36 -13.69
C ASP A 40 -29.67 -1.77 -12.33
N LEU A 41 -28.62 -2.29 -11.72
CA LEU A 41 -28.11 -1.81 -10.44
C LEU A 41 -27.11 -0.67 -10.58
N GLY A 42 -27.10 0.23 -9.63
CA GLY A 42 -26.03 1.25 -9.49
C GLY A 42 -24.64 0.62 -9.25
N LEU A 43 -23.57 1.34 -9.63
CA LEU A 43 -22.20 0.83 -9.56
C LEU A 43 -21.78 0.42 -8.15
N LEU A 44 -22.16 1.23 -7.15
CA LEU A 44 -21.91 0.95 -5.76
C LEU A 44 -22.62 -0.33 -5.29
N GLN A 45 -23.86 -0.50 -5.71
CA GLN A 45 -24.64 -1.68 -5.37
C GLN A 45 -24.07 -2.95 -6.00
N ARG A 46 -23.58 -2.87 -7.26
CA ARG A 46 -22.89 -3.99 -7.91
C ARG A 46 -21.63 -4.37 -7.16
N LEU A 47 -20.84 -3.40 -6.74
CA LEU A 47 -19.60 -3.67 -5.97
C LEU A 47 -19.94 -4.24 -4.59
N ARG A 48 -21.01 -3.76 -3.94
CA ARG A 48 -21.49 -4.33 -2.70
C ARG A 48 -21.89 -5.79 -2.88
N TRP A 49 -22.70 -6.12 -3.90
CA TRP A 49 -23.13 -7.49 -4.18
C TRP A 49 -21.96 -8.38 -4.59
N PHE A 50 -20.95 -7.83 -5.29
CA PHE A 50 -19.72 -8.55 -5.55
C PHE A 50 -19.02 -9.00 -4.25
N ILE A 51 -19.00 -8.15 -3.24
CA ILE A 51 -18.46 -8.50 -1.91
C ILE A 51 -19.35 -9.55 -1.24
N GLU A 52 -20.66 -9.34 -1.20
CA GLU A 52 -21.62 -10.19 -0.48
C GLU A 52 -21.79 -11.56 -1.13
N GLU A 53 -22.09 -11.59 -2.42
CA GLU A 53 -22.47 -12.79 -3.15
C GLU A 53 -21.29 -13.61 -3.65
N LEU A 54 -20.14 -12.96 -3.86
CA LEU A 54 -18.95 -13.63 -4.36
C LEU A 54 -17.86 -13.77 -3.29
N LEU A 55 -17.31 -12.66 -2.79
CA LEU A 55 -16.14 -12.77 -1.91
C LEU A 55 -16.48 -13.49 -0.61
N LEU A 56 -17.56 -13.12 0.07
CA LEU A 56 -17.94 -13.74 1.34
C LEU A 56 -18.40 -15.19 1.18
N VAL A 57 -19.00 -15.52 0.04
CA VAL A 57 -19.47 -16.88 -0.27
C VAL A 57 -18.33 -17.80 -0.68
N GLN A 58 -17.41 -17.32 -1.53
CA GLN A 58 -16.27 -18.13 -2.00
C GLN A 58 -15.23 -18.39 -0.90
N PHE A 59 -15.17 -17.52 0.09
CA PHE A 59 -14.21 -17.62 1.21
C PHE A 59 -14.94 -17.71 2.57
N PRO A 60 -15.71 -18.78 2.85
CA PRO A 60 -16.67 -18.81 3.96
C PRO A 60 -16.04 -18.79 5.35
N GLN A 61 -14.76 -19.13 5.47
CA GLN A 61 -14.05 -19.17 6.77
C GLN A 61 -12.79 -18.29 6.80
N GLN A 62 -12.39 -17.74 5.67
CA GLN A 62 -11.18 -16.94 5.56
C GLN A 62 -11.43 -15.49 5.93
N LYS A 63 -10.42 -14.85 6.51
CA LYS A 63 -10.36 -13.40 6.64
C LYS A 63 -9.82 -12.80 5.35
N LEU A 64 -10.50 -11.82 4.82
CA LEU A 64 -10.13 -11.10 3.60
C LEU A 64 -9.52 -9.76 3.96
N PHE A 65 -8.27 -9.54 3.58
CA PHE A 65 -7.58 -8.25 3.72
C PHE A 65 -7.47 -7.60 2.35
N ILE A 66 -8.14 -6.48 2.16
CA ILE A 66 -8.15 -5.73 0.90
C ILE A 66 -7.22 -4.54 1.07
N PHE A 67 -6.06 -4.58 0.43
CA PHE A 67 -5.07 -3.52 0.43
C PHE A 67 -5.34 -2.58 -0.74
N ILE A 68 -5.52 -1.28 -0.44
CA ILE A 68 -5.73 -0.22 -1.43
C ILE A 68 -4.53 0.70 -1.32
N ASP A 69 -3.59 0.55 -2.23
CA ASP A 69 -2.36 1.33 -2.27
C ASP A 69 -2.49 2.52 -3.22
N GLU A 70 -1.65 3.54 -3.00
CA GLU A 70 -1.65 4.78 -3.78
C GLU A 70 -3.04 5.44 -3.86
N VAL A 71 -3.76 5.50 -2.73
CA VAL A 71 -5.12 6.05 -2.67
C VAL A 71 -5.18 7.51 -3.15
N ASP A 72 -4.09 8.25 -3.05
CA ASP A 72 -3.93 9.60 -3.58
C ASP A 72 -4.06 9.67 -5.12
N SER A 73 -3.84 8.57 -5.84
CA SER A 73 -4.10 8.50 -7.29
C SER A 73 -5.58 8.77 -7.62
N LEU A 74 -6.49 8.53 -6.66
CA LEU A 74 -7.92 8.78 -6.79
C LEU A 74 -8.25 10.27 -6.90
N LEU A 75 -7.38 11.15 -6.40
CA LEU A 75 -7.55 12.62 -6.53
C LEU A 75 -7.55 13.09 -7.99
N GLY A 76 -6.93 12.32 -8.89
CA GLY A 76 -6.89 12.60 -10.31
C GLY A 76 -8.16 12.22 -11.08
N LEU A 77 -9.14 11.59 -10.44
CA LEU A 77 -10.37 11.17 -11.09
C LEU A 77 -11.31 12.36 -11.34
N LYS A 78 -11.99 12.36 -12.48
CA LYS A 78 -12.96 13.40 -12.86
C LYS A 78 -14.33 13.25 -12.21
N PHE A 79 -14.54 12.20 -11.43
CA PHE A 79 -15.77 11.93 -10.70
C PHE A 79 -15.49 11.76 -9.20
N SER A 80 -16.54 11.89 -8.37
CA SER A 80 -16.38 11.69 -6.93
C SER A 80 -16.20 10.22 -6.60
N ILE A 81 -15.28 9.94 -5.68
CA ILE A 81 -15.03 8.62 -5.12
C ILE A 81 -15.66 8.46 -3.72
N ASP A 82 -16.42 9.44 -3.25
CA ASP A 82 -17.03 9.45 -1.92
C ASP A 82 -17.91 8.22 -1.69
N ASP A 83 -18.60 7.76 -2.74
CA ASP A 83 -19.46 6.56 -2.65
C ASP A 83 -18.65 5.28 -2.43
N PHE A 84 -17.45 5.18 -2.97
CA PHE A 84 -16.55 4.05 -2.68
C PHE A 84 -16.12 4.04 -1.20
N PHE A 85 -15.78 5.19 -0.65
CA PHE A 85 -15.48 5.31 0.77
C PHE A 85 -16.70 5.08 1.66
N ALA A 86 -17.89 5.48 1.21
CA ALA A 86 -19.14 5.14 1.87
C ALA A 86 -19.41 3.63 1.91
N LEU A 87 -19.02 2.88 0.86
CA LEU A 87 -19.07 1.42 0.85
C LEU A 87 -18.15 0.79 1.90
N ILE A 88 -16.91 1.28 2.02
CA ILE A 88 -15.99 0.80 3.06
C ILE A 88 -16.59 1.02 4.45
N ARG A 89 -17.16 2.20 4.69
CA ARG A 89 -17.89 2.51 5.93
C ARG A 89 -19.09 1.60 6.15
N PHE A 90 -19.87 1.36 5.10
CA PHE A 90 -20.98 0.42 5.13
C PHE A 90 -20.52 -0.97 5.57
N CYS A 91 -19.50 -1.51 4.94
CA CYS A 91 -18.94 -2.83 5.29
C CYS A 91 -18.52 -2.92 6.77
N TYR A 92 -17.94 -1.85 7.30
CA TYR A 92 -17.58 -1.79 8.72
C TYR A 92 -18.83 -1.80 9.62
N ASN A 93 -19.83 -0.98 9.32
CA ASN A 93 -21.04 -0.88 10.12
C ASN A 93 -21.85 -2.19 10.08
N GLN A 94 -21.82 -2.90 8.96
CA GLN A 94 -22.50 -4.20 8.83
C GLN A 94 -21.94 -5.28 9.77
N ARG A 95 -20.75 -5.13 10.30
CA ARG A 95 -20.15 -6.07 11.27
C ARG A 95 -21.01 -6.27 12.52
N ALA A 96 -21.79 -5.26 12.90
CA ALA A 96 -22.69 -5.33 14.05
C ALA A 96 -23.98 -6.14 13.77
N ILE A 97 -24.37 -6.27 12.49
CA ILE A 97 -25.64 -6.88 12.05
C ILE A 97 -25.37 -8.24 11.40
N ASN A 98 -24.35 -8.32 10.57
CA ASN A 98 -23.96 -9.52 9.84
C ASN A 98 -22.49 -9.90 10.17
N PRO A 99 -22.28 -10.99 10.93
CA PRO A 99 -20.94 -11.42 11.33
C PRO A 99 -19.98 -11.70 10.16
N GLU A 100 -20.50 -12.03 8.97
CA GLU A 100 -19.70 -12.29 7.77
C GLU A 100 -18.80 -11.09 7.42
N TYR A 101 -19.27 -9.86 7.66
CA TYR A 101 -18.48 -8.66 7.42
C TYR A 101 -17.31 -8.47 8.39
N GLN A 102 -17.26 -9.19 9.52
CA GLN A 102 -16.12 -9.18 10.41
C GLN A 102 -14.88 -9.82 9.77
N ARG A 103 -15.09 -10.61 8.72
CA ARG A 103 -14.02 -11.25 7.94
C ARG A 103 -13.35 -10.32 6.93
N ILE A 104 -13.95 -9.14 6.64
CA ILE A 104 -13.40 -8.16 5.69
C ILE A 104 -12.67 -7.05 6.44
N THR A 105 -11.45 -6.78 6.03
CA THR A 105 -10.67 -5.64 6.50
C THR A 105 -10.09 -4.88 5.30
N PHE A 106 -10.33 -3.57 5.26
CA PHE A 106 -9.70 -2.68 4.30
C PHE A 106 -8.48 -2.03 4.93
N ALA A 107 -7.36 -2.03 4.22
CA ALA A 107 -6.16 -1.29 4.56
C ALA A 107 -5.86 -0.31 3.43
N ILE A 108 -5.87 0.98 3.75
CA ILE A 108 -5.75 2.09 2.79
C ILE A 108 -4.39 2.74 3.00
N PHE A 109 -3.59 2.82 1.93
CA PHE A 109 -2.25 3.39 1.94
C PHE A 109 -2.17 4.57 0.97
N GLY A 110 -1.45 5.59 1.34
CA GLY A 110 -1.19 6.76 0.52
C GLY A 110 -0.68 7.93 1.33
N VAL A 111 -0.35 9.02 0.66
CA VAL A 111 0.15 10.26 1.27
C VAL A 111 -0.94 11.33 1.42
N ALA A 112 -2.10 11.15 0.75
CA ALA A 112 -3.24 12.05 0.87
C ALA A 112 -3.88 11.99 2.24
N THR A 113 -4.32 13.13 2.75
CA THR A 113 -5.08 13.17 4.00
C THR A 113 -6.54 12.75 3.76
N PRO A 114 -7.26 12.29 4.80
CA PRO A 114 -8.70 12.00 4.68
C PRO A 114 -9.53 13.16 4.11
N SER A 115 -9.18 14.40 4.45
CA SER A 115 -9.85 15.60 3.95
C SER A 115 -9.57 15.90 2.48
N ASP A 116 -8.47 15.40 1.93
CA ASP A 116 -8.16 15.53 0.51
C ASP A 116 -8.98 14.55 -0.33
N LEU A 117 -9.21 13.36 0.21
CA LEU A 117 -9.85 12.25 -0.50
C LEU A 117 -11.37 12.34 -0.55
N ILE A 118 -11.99 12.92 0.47
CA ILE A 118 -13.45 12.91 0.63
C ILE A 118 -13.98 14.34 0.69
N ARG A 119 -14.89 14.65 -0.23
CA ARG A 119 -15.60 15.93 -0.29
C ARG A 119 -16.71 16.00 0.74
N ASP A 120 -17.46 14.91 0.88
CA ASP A 120 -18.56 14.77 1.84
C ASP A 120 -18.07 14.08 3.13
N ARG A 121 -17.83 14.87 4.17
CA ARG A 121 -17.35 14.37 5.47
C ARG A 121 -18.29 13.35 6.14
N THR A 122 -19.56 13.30 5.76
CA THR A 122 -20.52 12.32 6.31
C THR A 122 -20.28 10.92 5.77
N LYS A 123 -19.61 10.79 4.61
CA LYS A 123 -19.30 9.53 3.94
C LYS A 123 -17.94 8.94 4.32
N THR A 124 -17.16 9.62 5.18
CA THR A 124 -15.80 9.21 5.51
C THR A 124 -15.75 7.90 6.30
N PRO A 125 -14.88 6.93 5.91
CA PRO A 125 -14.56 5.76 6.72
C PRO A 125 -13.45 6.04 7.75
N PHE A 126 -12.76 7.17 7.65
CA PHE A 126 -11.52 7.43 8.42
C PHE A 126 -11.78 7.72 9.90
N ASN A 127 -13.01 7.94 10.31
CA ASN A 127 -13.42 8.07 11.71
C ASN A 127 -13.78 6.73 12.39
N ILE A 128 -13.81 5.64 11.63
CA ILE A 128 -14.14 4.30 12.14
C ILE A 128 -12.94 3.36 12.11
N GLY A 129 -11.88 3.71 11.37
CA GLY A 129 -10.65 2.95 11.25
C GLY A 129 -9.57 3.39 12.25
N GLN A 130 -8.49 2.62 12.28
CA GLN A 130 -7.28 2.99 13.00
C GLN A 130 -6.33 3.71 12.04
N ALA A 131 -6.02 4.97 12.34
CA ALA A 131 -5.03 5.72 11.58
C ALA A 131 -3.62 5.33 12.06
N ILE A 132 -2.76 4.94 11.11
CA ILE A 132 -1.34 4.65 11.34
C ILE A 132 -0.54 5.66 10.54
N LYS A 133 0.17 6.56 11.23
CA LYS A 133 1.05 7.53 10.60
C LYS A 133 2.46 6.95 10.55
N LEU A 134 2.92 6.60 9.36
CA LEU A 134 4.31 6.22 9.14
C LEU A 134 5.18 7.48 9.18
N LYS A 135 6.24 7.40 9.97
CA LYS A 135 7.27 8.44 10.10
C LYS A 135 8.56 7.94 9.46
N GLY A 136 9.53 8.83 9.28
CA GLY A 136 10.90 8.44 8.99
C GLY A 136 11.50 7.62 10.14
N PHE A 137 12.55 6.87 9.86
CA PHE A 137 13.29 6.12 10.88
C PHE A 137 13.82 7.07 11.96
N ASP A 138 13.63 6.68 13.21
CA ASP A 138 14.34 7.28 14.34
C ASP A 138 15.56 6.44 14.75
N TRP A 139 16.34 6.96 15.69
CA TRP A 139 17.56 6.30 16.15
C TRP A 139 17.32 4.91 16.75
N SER A 140 16.18 4.67 17.37
CA SER A 140 15.85 3.38 17.98
C SER A 140 15.58 2.26 16.97
N GLU A 141 15.26 2.63 15.73
CA GLU A 141 14.84 1.70 14.67
C GLU A 141 15.98 1.30 13.72
N VAL A 142 17.14 2.00 13.76
CA VAL A 142 18.21 1.83 12.78
C VAL A 142 19.28 0.80 13.13
N THR A 143 19.11 0.04 14.20
CA THR A 143 20.03 -1.05 14.57
C THR A 143 20.34 -2.00 13.41
N PRO A 144 19.39 -2.46 12.59
CA PRO A 144 19.68 -3.31 11.45
C PRO A 144 20.57 -2.65 10.38
N LEU A 145 20.44 -1.33 10.19
CA LEU A 145 21.27 -0.58 9.25
C LEU A 145 22.72 -0.46 9.77
N ILE A 146 22.90 -0.23 11.07
CA ILE A 146 24.20 -0.21 11.72
C ILE A 146 24.88 -1.56 11.54
N GLN A 147 24.20 -2.66 11.88
CA GLN A 147 24.71 -4.03 11.71
C GLN A 147 25.08 -4.34 10.25
N GLY A 148 24.29 -3.86 9.29
CA GLY A 148 24.60 -4.00 7.85
C GLY A 148 25.89 -3.32 7.40
N LEU A 149 26.41 -2.37 8.19
CA LEU A 149 27.66 -1.62 7.91
C LEU A 149 28.84 -2.04 8.77
N GLU A 150 28.69 -2.85 9.84
CA GLU A 150 29.75 -3.20 10.81
C GLU A 150 31.05 -3.75 10.18
N LYS A 151 30.92 -4.51 9.09
CA LYS A 151 32.12 -5.08 8.39
C LYS A 151 32.58 -4.24 7.20
N LYS A 152 32.02 -3.05 7.04
CA LYS A 152 32.22 -2.24 5.83
C LYS A 152 32.77 -0.86 6.12
N VAL A 153 32.57 -0.34 7.33
CA VAL A 153 33.07 0.97 7.76
C VAL A 153 33.56 0.90 9.20
N GLU A 154 34.50 1.79 9.57
CA GLU A 154 35.12 1.78 10.91
C GLU A 154 34.15 2.22 12.01
N GLN A 155 33.23 3.18 11.72
CA GLN A 155 32.29 3.74 12.69
C GLN A 155 30.85 3.69 12.15
N PRO A 156 30.23 2.49 12.08
CA PRO A 156 28.90 2.31 11.48
C PRO A 156 27.83 3.18 12.10
N ALA A 157 27.82 3.30 13.42
CA ALA A 157 26.82 4.10 14.15
C ALA A 157 26.92 5.61 13.81
N SER A 158 28.15 6.15 13.73
CA SER A 158 28.35 7.56 13.34
C SER A 158 27.92 7.82 11.91
N VAL A 159 28.20 6.89 11.02
CA VAL A 159 27.78 6.98 9.60
C VAL A 159 26.26 6.94 9.47
N VAL A 160 25.60 6.00 10.13
CA VAL A 160 24.12 5.91 10.10
C VAL A 160 23.49 7.15 10.72
N LYS A 161 24.07 7.70 11.80
CA LYS A 161 23.58 8.94 12.41
C LYS A 161 23.65 10.11 11.42
N ALA A 162 24.78 10.30 10.75
CA ALA A 162 24.91 11.35 9.74
C ALA A 162 23.92 11.18 8.57
N ILE A 163 23.67 9.94 8.14
CA ILE A 163 22.68 9.63 7.11
C ILE A 163 21.27 9.97 7.60
N LEU A 164 20.90 9.64 8.83
CA LEU A 164 19.61 9.99 9.42
C LEU A 164 19.40 11.51 9.49
N ASP A 165 20.42 12.22 9.95
CA ASP A 165 20.37 13.69 10.05
C ASP A 165 20.17 14.32 8.67
N PHE A 166 20.82 13.78 7.63
CA PHE A 166 20.69 14.25 6.25
C PHE A 166 19.34 13.91 5.62
N THR A 167 18.79 12.71 5.86
CA THR A 167 17.58 12.21 5.23
C THR A 167 16.31 12.49 6.04
N ALA A 168 16.44 13.04 7.24
CA ALA A 168 15.37 13.11 8.24
C ALA A 168 14.70 11.74 8.47
N GLY A 169 15.48 10.67 8.34
CA GLY A 169 15.00 9.29 8.50
C GLY A 169 14.15 8.76 7.37
N GLN A 170 14.00 9.46 6.23
CA GLN A 170 13.18 9.00 5.12
C GLN A 170 13.68 7.61 4.66
N PRO A 171 12.82 6.54 4.71
CA PRO A 171 13.30 5.15 4.62
C PRO A 171 14.06 4.84 3.34
N PHE A 172 13.54 5.24 2.18
CA PHE A 172 14.17 4.97 0.89
C PHE A 172 15.52 5.67 0.77
N LEU A 173 15.62 6.96 1.13
CA LEU A 173 16.87 7.71 1.06
C LEU A 173 17.89 7.17 2.06
N THR A 174 17.46 6.89 3.29
CA THR A 174 18.31 6.33 4.34
C THR A 174 18.92 5.00 3.91
N HIS A 175 18.07 4.09 3.42
CA HIS A 175 18.50 2.79 2.94
C HIS A 175 19.48 2.91 1.74
N ASN A 176 19.14 3.76 0.76
CA ASN A 176 20.01 3.97 -0.41
C ASN A 176 21.37 4.55 -0.03
N LEU A 177 21.44 5.51 0.88
CA LEU A 177 22.71 6.06 1.32
C LEU A 177 23.54 5.03 2.09
N CYS A 178 22.93 4.24 2.98
CA CYS A 178 23.62 3.13 3.63
C CYS A 178 24.17 2.12 2.61
N HIS A 179 23.39 1.79 1.57
CA HIS A 179 23.83 0.90 0.51
C HIS A 179 25.00 1.47 -0.29
N LEU A 180 24.94 2.75 -0.68
CA LEU A 180 26.03 3.43 -1.39
C LEU A 180 27.33 3.47 -0.57
N VAL A 181 27.23 3.80 0.72
CA VAL A 181 28.39 3.77 1.63
C VAL A 181 29.01 2.37 1.68
N ALA A 182 28.18 1.33 1.82
CA ALA A 182 28.63 -0.04 1.83
C ALA A 182 29.38 -0.43 0.54
N GLN A 183 28.87 -0.01 -0.62
CA GLN A 183 29.51 -0.27 -1.92
C GLN A 183 30.83 0.48 -2.08
N LEU A 184 30.88 1.76 -1.71
CA LEU A 184 32.08 2.58 -1.82
C LEU A 184 33.19 2.06 -0.92
N SER A 185 32.88 1.66 0.31
CA SER A 185 33.85 1.06 1.24
C SER A 185 34.42 -0.25 0.71
N GLN A 186 33.63 -1.09 0.10
CA GLN A 186 34.09 -2.33 -0.51
C GLN A 186 35.06 -2.08 -1.69
N ARG A 187 34.80 -1.06 -2.52
CA ARG A 187 35.67 -0.66 -3.63
C ARG A 187 36.98 -0.11 -3.11
N ALA A 188 36.96 0.75 -2.09
CA ALA A 188 38.15 1.31 -1.48
C ALA A 188 39.06 0.22 -0.86
N MET A 189 38.47 -0.79 -0.21
CA MET A 189 39.21 -1.93 0.33
C MET A 189 39.83 -2.83 -0.78
N GLY A 190 39.11 -2.98 -1.91
CA GLY A 190 39.59 -3.76 -3.06
C GLY A 190 40.73 -3.07 -3.81
N ASP A 191 40.72 -1.75 -3.94
CA ASP A 191 41.80 -0.98 -4.59
C ASP A 191 43.01 -0.79 -3.68
N GLY A 192 42.88 -0.68 -2.36
CA GLY A 192 43.99 -0.60 -1.41
C GLY A 192 44.96 -1.78 -1.53
N GLY A 193 44.45 -2.98 -1.75
CA GLY A 193 45.28 -4.18 -2.02
C GLY A 193 46.02 -4.15 -3.36
N ARG A 194 45.65 -3.26 -4.27
CA ARG A 194 46.33 -3.06 -5.56
C ARG A 194 47.48 -2.07 -5.45
N PHE A 195 47.35 -1.05 -4.61
CA PHE A 195 48.42 -0.07 -4.36
C PHE A 195 49.58 -0.64 -3.52
N ASP A 196 49.30 -1.49 -2.54
CA ASP A 196 50.33 -2.14 -1.73
C ASP A 196 51.18 -3.14 -2.55
N ARG A 197 50.61 -3.78 -3.58
CA ARG A 197 51.36 -4.65 -4.51
C ARG A 197 52.27 -3.87 -5.47
N LEU A 198 51.99 -2.60 -5.71
CA LEU A 198 52.85 -1.74 -6.56
C LEU A 198 54.00 -1.07 -5.77
N ARG A 199 53.95 -1.08 -4.43
CA ARG A 199 55.03 -0.59 -3.56
C ARG A 199 56.02 -1.68 -3.11
N ALA A 200 55.70 -2.95 -3.36
CA ALA A 200 56.49 -4.10 -2.96
C ALA A 200 57.36 -4.66 -4.09
N ASN A 201 57.43 -4.01 -5.27
CA ASN A 201 58.37 -4.21 -6.36
C ASN A 201 59.19 -2.93 -6.59
#